data_1c3d754fe0e53f219328fa1533d8e251
#
_entry.id   1c3d754fe0e53f219328fa1533d8e251
#
_cell.length_a   1.000
_cell.length_b   1.000
_cell.length_c   1.000
_cell.angle_alpha   90.00
_cell.angle_beta   90.00
_cell.angle_gamma   90.00
#
_symmetry.space_group_name_H-M   'P 1'
#
loop_
_entity.id
_entity.type
_entity.pdbx_description
1 polymer ?
#
loop_
_entity_poly.entity_id
_entity_poly.type
_entity_poly.pdbx_seq_one_letter_code
_entity_poly.pdbx_strand_id
1 'polypeptide(L)'
;MILALETSCDDTCAAVVTRDGHVRSNVVSSQGIHDRYGGVVPEIASRHHLELVNAVVDDALARARATLDDVETVAVTQGPGLVGALLVGVATAKGLAAARRLPLAPVDHLHGHVAANYLQPDPLEPPFLCLIASGGHTLLSRVTDHASHHVLGQTLDDAAGEAFDKGARLLGLPYPGGPALERLARDGDPTAFDFPLGHGVAGLDFSFAGLKTALLYKVRDLGPEETPRRAADLAASYEHAIVEALIARVEPALEHEPEQRLAIGGGVAANRLLRERAAALGVPVSIPPPELCTDNAAMIGSAARWVEPLAFPGYLALDAYPTAA
;
A
#
# COMPACT_ATOMS: atom_id res chain seq x y z
N MET A 1 -24.49 1.07 -6.11
CA MET A 1 -23.28 1.24 -5.28
C MET A 1 -22.36 0.05 -5.48
N ILE A 2 -21.07 0.20 -5.20
CA ILE A 2 -20.06 -0.87 -5.25
C ILE A 2 -19.75 -1.26 -3.81
N LEU A 3 -19.89 -2.54 -3.46
CA LEU A 3 -19.39 -3.12 -2.22
C LEU A 3 -18.01 -3.72 -2.52
N ALA A 4 -16.96 -3.19 -1.90
CA ALA A 4 -15.59 -3.60 -2.14
C ALA A 4 -15.01 -4.34 -0.93
N LEU A 5 -14.18 -5.37 -1.18
CA LEU A 5 -13.47 -6.16 -0.19
C LEU A 5 -11.96 -6.14 -0.47
N GLU A 6 -11.16 -5.99 0.59
CA GLU A 6 -9.71 -6.07 0.55
C GLU A 6 -9.23 -7.01 1.65
N THR A 7 -8.44 -8.02 1.29
CA THR A 7 -7.89 -9.02 2.22
C THR A 7 -6.51 -9.52 1.76
N SER A 8 -5.72 -8.70 1.07
CA SER A 8 -4.47 -9.16 0.43
C SER A 8 -3.34 -9.47 1.40
N CYS A 9 -3.38 -8.89 2.62
CA CYS A 9 -2.31 -9.04 3.62
C CYS A 9 -2.87 -9.33 5.02
N ASP A 10 -2.86 -8.37 5.94
CA ASP A 10 -3.30 -8.52 7.34
C ASP A 10 -4.43 -7.57 7.74
N ASP A 11 -4.93 -6.77 6.80
CA ASP A 11 -6.09 -5.92 6.98
C ASP A 11 -7.34 -6.55 6.35
N THR A 12 -8.38 -6.77 7.17
CA THR A 12 -9.70 -7.17 6.67
C THR A 12 -10.53 -5.92 6.44
N CYS A 13 -10.84 -5.61 5.18
CA CYS A 13 -11.51 -4.36 4.84
C CYS A 13 -12.78 -4.58 4.01
N ALA A 14 -13.78 -3.73 4.26
CA ALA A 14 -14.92 -3.56 3.38
C ALA A 14 -15.31 -2.09 3.24
N ALA A 15 -15.75 -1.69 2.06
CA ALA A 15 -16.17 -0.32 1.77
C ALA A 15 -17.39 -0.30 0.86
N VAL A 16 -18.18 0.76 0.98
CA VAL A 16 -19.24 1.10 0.04
C VAL A 16 -18.86 2.38 -0.69
N VAL A 17 -18.69 2.28 -2.00
CA VAL A 17 -18.30 3.40 -2.88
C VAL A 17 -19.37 3.59 -3.95
N THR A 18 -19.68 4.82 -4.28
CA THR A 18 -20.61 5.14 -5.36
C THR A 18 -19.89 5.11 -6.72
N ARG A 19 -20.63 5.03 -7.83
CA ARG A 19 -20.03 5.02 -9.18
C ARG A 19 -19.29 6.31 -9.54
N ASP A 20 -19.67 7.42 -8.91
CA ASP A 20 -18.98 8.71 -9.03
C ASP A 20 -17.79 8.89 -8.08
N GLY A 21 -17.44 7.83 -7.29
CA GLY A 21 -16.26 7.81 -6.44
C GLY A 21 -16.47 8.33 -5.03
N HIS A 22 -17.72 8.59 -4.62
CA HIS A 22 -17.97 9.02 -3.24
C HIS A 22 -17.89 7.82 -2.28
N VAL A 23 -17.03 7.91 -1.25
CA VAL A 23 -16.88 6.89 -0.21
C VAL A 23 -18.00 7.05 0.82
N ARG A 24 -18.94 6.10 0.86
CA ARG A 24 -20.03 6.06 1.83
C ARG A 24 -19.59 5.43 3.16
N SER A 25 -18.72 4.46 3.08
CA SER A 25 -18.06 3.82 4.23
C SER A 25 -16.74 3.21 3.81
N ASN A 26 -15.80 3.15 4.75
CA ASN A 26 -14.55 2.40 4.65
C ASN A 26 -14.25 1.84 6.03
N VAL A 27 -14.29 0.54 6.18
CA VAL A 27 -14.05 -0.19 7.43
C VAL A 27 -12.79 -1.00 7.26
N VAL A 28 -11.84 -0.80 8.16
CA VAL A 28 -10.56 -1.51 8.22
C VAL A 28 -10.44 -2.18 9.58
N SER A 29 -10.13 -3.46 9.58
CA SER A 29 -9.85 -4.24 10.78
C SER A 29 -8.46 -4.84 10.67
N SER A 30 -7.47 -4.18 11.28
CA SER A 30 -6.07 -4.60 11.28
C SER A 30 -5.82 -5.70 12.31
N GLN A 31 -5.00 -6.67 11.93
CA GLN A 31 -4.73 -7.88 12.72
C GLN A 31 -3.52 -7.67 13.66
N GLY A 32 -3.70 -6.99 14.79
CA GLY A 32 -2.64 -6.73 15.76
C GLY A 32 -1.96 -7.99 16.37
N ILE A 33 -2.46 -9.20 16.04
CA ILE A 33 -1.82 -10.45 16.47
C ILE A 33 -0.41 -10.62 15.90
N HIS A 34 -0.13 -10.01 14.75
CA HIS A 34 1.15 -10.11 14.06
C HIS A 34 2.29 -9.36 14.76
N ASP A 35 1.98 -8.42 15.65
CA ASP A 35 2.96 -7.70 16.48
C ASP A 35 3.84 -8.66 17.27
N ARG A 36 3.26 -9.78 17.74
CA ARG A 36 3.98 -10.80 18.51
C ARG A 36 5.04 -11.55 17.72
N TYR A 37 4.89 -11.56 16.39
CA TYR A 37 5.79 -12.26 15.47
C TYR A 37 6.75 -11.30 14.77
N GLY A 38 6.54 -10.00 14.96
CA GLY A 38 7.32 -8.95 14.30
C GLY A 38 7.18 -8.92 12.79
N GLY A 39 6.00 -9.32 12.27
CA GLY A 39 5.62 -9.35 10.86
C GLY A 39 4.49 -10.32 10.58
N VAL A 40 3.90 -10.22 9.41
CA VAL A 40 2.71 -10.99 9.03
C VAL A 40 3.01 -12.48 8.90
N VAL A 41 2.17 -13.32 9.52
CA VAL A 41 2.19 -14.79 9.39
C VAL A 41 1.00 -15.20 8.51
N PRO A 42 1.23 -15.68 7.27
CA PRO A 42 0.17 -15.89 6.27
C PRO A 42 -0.98 -16.79 6.72
N GLU A 43 -0.68 -17.88 7.44
CA GLU A 43 -1.72 -18.80 7.94
C GLU A 43 -2.60 -18.14 9.02
N ILE A 44 -2.00 -17.35 9.90
CA ILE A 44 -2.74 -16.60 10.92
C ILE A 44 -3.61 -15.54 10.23
N ALA A 45 -3.06 -14.81 9.26
CA ALA A 45 -3.79 -13.80 8.51
C ALA A 45 -5.05 -14.38 7.86
N SER A 46 -4.92 -15.49 7.12
CA SER A 46 -6.07 -16.10 6.44
C SER A 46 -7.16 -16.58 7.40
N ARG A 47 -6.82 -17.12 8.58
CA ARG A 47 -7.80 -17.52 9.61
C ARG A 47 -8.54 -16.31 10.19
N HIS A 48 -7.84 -15.24 10.50
CA HIS A 48 -8.46 -14.01 10.98
C HIS A 48 -9.40 -13.37 9.96
N HIS A 49 -9.01 -13.33 8.68
CA HIS A 49 -9.92 -12.87 7.62
C HIS A 49 -11.22 -13.66 7.61
N LEU A 50 -11.13 -15.01 7.71
CA LEU A 50 -12.31 -15.88 7.70
C LEU A 50 -13.26 -15.59 8.87
N GLU A 51 -12.71 -15.24 10.04
CA GLU A 51 -13.49 -14.91 11.23
C GLU A 51 -14.16 -13.52 11.13
N LEU A 52 -13.50 -12.55 10.49
CA LEU A 52 -13.88 -11.13 10.55
C LEU A 52 -14.63 -10.63 9.32
N VAL A 53 -14.45 -11.25 8.15
CA VAL A 53 -14.91 -10.68 6.87
C VAL A 53 -16.43 -10.39 6.86
N ASN A 54 -17.25 -11.25 7.41
CA ASN A 54 -18.70 -11.03 7.46
C ASN A 54 -19.06 -9.83 8.34
N ALA A 55 -18.45 -9.73 9.53
CA ALA A 55 -18.72 -8.63 10.45
C ALA A 55 -18.25 -7.28 9.88
N VAL A 56 -17.13 -7.27 9.15
CA VAL A 56 -16.59 -6.07 8.50
C VAL A 56 -17.47 -5.64 7.34
N VAL A 57 -18.02 -6.58 6.57
CA VAL A 57 -19.00 -6.31 5.50
C VAL A 57 -20.29 -5.71 6.08
N ASP A 58 -20.82 -6.32 7.14
CA ASP A 58 -22.04 -5.85 7.80
C ASP A 58 -21.86 -4.42 8.37
N ASP A 59 -20.71 -4.13 9.01
CA ASP A 59 -20.38 -2.81 9.53
C ASP A 59 -20.24 -1.77 8.40
N ALA A 60 -19.62 -2.15 7.27
CA ALA A 60 -19.49 -1.26 6.11
C ALA A 60 -20.86 -0.89 5.52
N LEU A 61 -21.77 -1.85 5.36
CA LEU A 61 -23.13 -1.60 4.90
C LEU A 61 -23.90 -0.72 5.89
N ALA A 62 -23.83 -1.02 7.21
CA ALA A 62 -24.50 -0.25 8.24
C ALA A 62 -24.03 1.21 8.27
N ARG A 63 -22.71 1.47 8.22
CA ARG A 63 -22.15 2.82 8.17
C ARG A 63 -22.54 3.58 6.91
N ALA A 64 -22.63 2.88 5.78
CA ALA A 64 -23.13 3.46 4.53
C ALA A 64 -24.64 3.73 4.55
N ARG A 65 -25.38 3.23 5.55
CA ARG A 65 -26.84 3.19 5.60
C ARG A 65 -27.42 2.51 4.36
N ALA A 66 -26.83 1.39 4.00
CA ALA A 66 -27.17 0.59 2.82
C ALA A 66 -27.41 -0.87 3.22
N THR A 67 -28.04 -1.60 2.33
CA THR A 67 -28.23 -3.04 2.39
C THR A 67 -27.66 -3.68 1.12
N LEU A 68 -27.59 -5.01 1.06
CA LEU A 68 -27.17 -5.72 -0.15
C LEU A 68 -28.12 -5.48 -1.36
N ASP A 69 -29.35 -4.98 -1.12
CA ASP A 69 -30.29 -4.62 -2.21
C ASP A 69 -29.87 -3.31 -2.91
N ASP A 70 -29.07 -2.49 -2.26
CA ASP A 70 -28.54 -1.25 -2.81
C ASP A 70 -27.22 -1.43 -3.58
N VAL A 71 -26.63 -2.65 -3.52
CA VAL A 71 -25.38 -3.00 -4.18
C VAL A 71 -25.64 -3.42 -5.63
N GLU A 72 -24.93 -2.82 -6.56
CA GLU A 72 -25.01 -3.12 -7.99
C GLU A 72 -23.82 -3.96 -8.47
N THR A 73 -22.68 -3.89 -7.77
CA THR A 73 -21.45 -4.61 -8.11
C THR A 73 -20.71 -4.95 -6.82
N VAL A 74 -20.20 -6.18 -6.74
CA VAL A 74 -19.23 -6.57 -5.71
C VAL A 74 -17.84 -6.44 -6.31
N ALA A 75 -16.92 -5.79 -5.63
CA ALA A 75 -15.51 -5.71 -6.01
C ALA A 75 -14.64 -6.43 -5.00
N VAL A 76 -13.55 -7.01 -5.45
CA VAL A 76 -12.62 -7.72 -4.55
C VAL A 76 -11.21 -7.68 -5.09
N THR A 77 -10.25 -7.57 -4.20
CA THR A 77 -8.85 -7.75 -4.54
C THR A 77 -8.60 -9.18 -4.97
N GLN A 78 -8.19 -9.35 -6.23
CA GLN A 78 -7.84 -10.64 -6.79
C GLN A 78 -6.38 -11.02 -6.48
N GLY A 79 -5.51 -10.03 -6.41
CA GLY A 79 -4.06 -10.11 -6.18
C GLY A 79 -3.37 -8.81 -6.63
N PRO A 80 -2.03 -8.69 -6.45
CA PRO A 80 -1.19 -9.64 -5.71
C PRO A 80 -1.44 -9.59 -4.20
N GLY A 81 -0.94 -10.63 -3.48
CA GLY A 81 -1.02 -10.71 -2.03
C GLY A 81 -0.81 -12.13 -1.47
N LEU A 82 -1.07 -12.29 -0.20
CA LEU A 82 -1.00 -13.60 0.48
C LEU A 82 -2.15 -14.49 -0.02
N VAL A 83 -1.83 -15.56 -0.74
CA VAL A 83 -2.84 -16.38 -1.44
C VAL A 83 -3.96 -16.87 -0.52
N GLY A 84 -3.64 -17.31 0.70
CA GLY A 84 -4.65 -17.77 1.67
C GLY A 84 -5.60 -16.66 2.13
N ALA A 85 -5.09 -15.44 2.29
CA ALA A 85 -5.85 -14.25 2.65
C ALA A 85 -6.74 -13.79 1.47
N LEU A 86 -6.17 -13.68 0.28
CA LEU A 86 -6.91 -13.36 -0.96
C LEU A 86 -8.08 -14.32 -1.21
N LEU A 87 -7.86 -15.63 -1.01
CA LEU A 87 -8.90 -16.66 -1.21
C LEU A 87 -10.12 -16.43 -0.30
N VAL A 88 -9.93 -15.92 0.91
CA VAL A 88 -11.06 -15.58 1.80
C VAL A 88 -11.90 -14.44 1.20
N GLY A 89 -11.25 -13.36 0.77
CA GLY A 89 -11.94 -12.23 0.13
C GLY A 89 -12.65 -12.65 -1.15
N VAL A 90 -11.94 -13.35 -2.06
CA VAL A 90 -12.49 -13.82 -3.34
C VAL A 90 -13.65 -14.77 -3.14
N ALA A 91 -13.58 -15.73 -2.20
CA ALA A 91 -14.67 -16.65 -1.92
C ALA A 91 -15.88 -15.92 -1.33
N THR A 92 -15.67 -14.98 -0.41
CA THR A 92 -16.74 -14.15 0.17
C THR A 92 -17.44 -13.31 -0.91
N ALA A 93 -16.66 -12.62 -1.76
CA ALA A 93 -17.19 -11.81 -2.84
C ALA A 93 -17.99 -12.64 -3.85
N LYS A 94 -17.49 -13.82 -4.24
CA LYS A 94 -18.23 -14.78 -5.08
C LYS A 94 -19.57 -15.21 -4.44
N GLY A 95 -19.54 -15.52 -3.14
CA GLY A 95 -20.74 -15.92 -2.41
C GLY A 95 -21.80 -14.82 -2.39
N LEU A 96 -21.40 -13.59 -2.06
CA LEU A 96 -22.29 -12.41 -2.04
C LEU A 96 -22.84 -12.10 -3.44
N ALA A 97 -21.97 -12.06 -4.45
CA ALA A 97 -22.36 -11.80 -5.83
C ALA A 97 -23.31 -12.88 -6.38
N ALA A 98 -23.02 -14.17 -6.14
CA ALA A 98 -23.84 -15.27 -6.61
C ALA A 98 -25.23 -15.30 -5.94
N ALA A 99 -25.31 -15.04 -4.63
CA ALA A 99 -26.58 -15.03 -3.89
C ALA A 99 -27.56 -13.97 -4.43
N ARG A 100 -27.06 -12.88 -4.97
CA ARG A 100 -27.84 -11.76 -5.52
C ARG A 100 -27.78 -11.64 -7.03
N ARG A 101 -27.04 -12.53 -7.71
CA ARG A 101 -26.76 -12.45 -9.16
C ARG A 101 -26.16 -11.12 -9.59
N LEU A 102 -25.34 -10.54 -8.73
CA LEU A 102 -24.61 -9.30 -9.00
C LEU A 102 -23.36 -9.59 -9.85
N PRO A 103 -22.91 -8.64 -10.67
CA PRO A 103 -21.60 -8.69 -11.29
C PRO A 103 -20.50 -8.56 -10.24
N LEU A 104 -19.32 -9.16 -10.52
CA LEU A 104 -18.14 -9.13 -9.66
C LEU A 104 -16.97 -8.51 -10.42
N ALA A 105 -16.38 -7.44 -9.86
CA ALA A 105 -15.19 -6.77 -10.39
C ALA A 105 -13.94 -7.30 -9.69
N PRO A 106 -13.09 -8.08 -10.37
CA PRO A 106 -11.77 -8.44 -9.86
C PRO A 106 -10.81 -7.26 -9.99
N VAL A 107 -10.19 -6.84 -8.91
CA VAL A 107 -9.31 -5.68 -8.87
C VAL A 107 -7.89 -6.11 -8.53
N ASP A 108 -6.92 -5.56 -9.26
CA ASP A 108 -5.52 -5.64 -8.90
C ASP A 108 -5.23 -4.73 -7.70
N HIS A 109 -4.56 -5.26 -6.67
CA HIS A 109 -4.25 -4.56 -5.43
C HIS A 109 -3.41 -3.28 -5.67
N LEU A 110 -2.42 -3.36 -6.56
CA LEU A 110 -1.55 -2.22 -6.88
C LEU A 110 -2.32 -1.14 -7.64
N HIS A 111 -3.24 -1.56 -8.52
CA HIS A 111 -4.17 -0.64 -9.15
C HIS A 111 -5.10 0.02 -8.12
N GLY A 112 -5.48 -0.69 -7.06
CA GLY A 112 -6.17 -0.11 -5.91
C GLY A 112 -5.40 1.08 -5.32
N HIS A 113 -4.10 0.92 -5.04
CA HIS A 113 -3.26 2.01 -4.54
C HIS A 113 -3.15 3.21 -5.50
N VAL A 114 -3.10 2.98 -6.81
CA VAL A 114 -3.22 4.06 -7.80
C VAL A 114 -4.57 4.75 -7.65
N ALA A 115 -5.65 3.98 -7.61
CA ALA A 115 -7.03 4.47 -7.60
C ALA A 115 -7.44 5.16 -6.29
N ALA A 116 -6.70 5.00 -5.20
CA ALA A 116 -6.87 5.80 -3.98
C ALA A 116 -6.73 7.30 -4.26
N ASN A 117 -5.91 7.68 -5.25
CA ASN A 117 -5.75 9.07 -5.69
C ASN A 117 -6.98 9.63 -6.43
N TYR A 118 -7.89 8.77 -6.90
CA TYR A 118 -9.15 9.19 -7.52
C TYR A 118 -10.28 9.46 -6.51
N LEU A 119 -10.04 9.22 -5.22
CA LEU A 119 -10.99 9.47 -4.12
C LEU A 119 -10.78 10.85 -3.47
N GLN A 120 -9.84 11.65 -3.99
CA GLN A 120 -9.57 13.00 -3.51
C GLN A 120 -10.70 13.96 -3.95
N PRO A 121 -10.92 15.07 -3.22
CA PRO A 121 -11.85 16.11 -3.64
C PRO A 121 -11.48 16.73 -4.99
N ASP A 122 -10.20 16.76 -5.34
CA ASP A 122 -9.66 17.24 -6.61
C ASP A 122 -8.70 16.16 -7.17
N PRO A 123 -9.24 15.10 -7.80
CA PRO A 123 -8.45 13.95 -8.21
C PRO A 123 -7.50 14.32 -9.35
N LEU A 124 -6.32 13.70 -9.31
CA LEU A 124 -5.36 13.83 -10.39
C LEU A 124 -5.82 12.97 -11.58
N GLU A 125 -6.13 13.61 -12.70
CA GLU A 125 -6.53 12.91 -13.92
C GLU A 125 -5.33 12.37 -14.69
N PRO A 126 -5.38 11.14 -15.25
CA PRO A 126 -4.33 10.61 -16.12
C PRO A 126 -4.09 11.51 -17.35
N PRO A 127 -2.85 11.53 -17.93
CA PRO A 127 -1.69 10.73 -17.52
C PRO A 127 -0.87 11.37 -16.39
N PHE A 128 -0.23 10.52 -15.56
CA PHE A 128 0.68 10.93 -14.48
C PHE A 128 1.64 9.79 -14.10
N LEU A 129 2.73 10.10 -13.40
CA LEU A 129 3.54 9.07 -12.71
C LEU A 129 2.90 8.71 -11.37
N CYS A 130 2.98 7.43 -11.00
CA CYS A 130 2.56 6.95 -9.69
C CYS A 130 3.70 6.17 -9.03
N LEU A 131 4.15 6.65 -7.87
CA LEU A 131 5.01 5.90 -6.97
C LEU A 131 4.14 5.11 -6.00
N ILE A 132 4.18 3.79 -6.07
CA ILE A 132 3.59 2.90 -5.05
C ILE A 132 4.70 2.45 -4.14
N ALA A 133 4.59 2.77 -2.84
CA ALA A 133 5.53 2.38 -1.80
C ALA A 133 4.76 1.84 -0.58
N SER A 134 4.80 0.52 -0.38
CA SER A 134 4.08 -0.19 0.66
C SER A 134 4.97 -1.19 1.40
N GLY A 135 4.40 -1.96 2.31
CA GLY A 135 5.09 -3.04 3.02
C GLY A 135 5.57 -4.15 2.11
N GLY A 136 4.81 -4.48 1.05
CA GLY A 136 5.13 -5.56 0.12
C GLY A 136 5.62 -5.12 -1.26
N HIS A 137 5.36 -3.87 -1.66
CA HIS A 137 5.63 -3.42 -3.03
C HIS A 137 6.28 -2.04 -3.06
N THR A 138 7.23 -1.87 -3.98
CA THR A 138 7.77 -0.57 -4.34
C THR A 138 7.97 -0.54 -5.84
N LEU A 139 7.23 0.33 -6.50
CA LEU A 139 7.29 0.48 -7.95
C LEU A 139 6.95 1.91 -8.39
N LEU A 140 7.49 2.31 -9.50
CA LEU A 140 7.18 3.54 -10.22
C LEU A 140 6.48 3.17 -11.53
N SER A 141 5.31 3.74 -11.76
CA SER A 141 4.49 3.44 -12.94
C SER A 141 4.08 4.71 -13.65
N ARG A 142 3.88 4.61 -14.97
CA ARG A 142 3.13 5.59 -15.76
C ARG A 142 1.68 5.16 -15.81
N VAL A 143 0.78 5.98 -15.32
CA VAL A 143 -0.67 5.80 -15.42
C VAL A 143 -1.14 6.54 -16.67
N THR A 144 -1.63 5.80 -17.66
CA THR A 144 -2.04 6.36 -18.96
C THR A 144 -3.53 6.67 -19.02
N ASP A 145 -4.32 5.88 -18.31
CA ASP A 145 -5.77 6.07 -18.12
C ASP A 145 -6.19 5.46 -16.78
N HIS A 146 -7.46 5.56 -16.42
CA HIS A 146 -7.96 5.08 -15.11
C HIS A 146 -7.89 3.56 -14.92
N ALA A 147 -7.74 2.78 -15.98
CA ALA A 147 -7.71 1.32 -15.93
C ALA A 147 -6.32 0.73 -16.20
N SER A 148 -5.35 1.55 -16.64
CA SER A 148 -4.06 1.07 -17.15
C SER A 148 -2.88 1.83 -16.59
N HIS A 149 -1.87 1.07 -16.19
CA HIS A 149 -0.57 1.61 -15.82
C HIS A 149 0.56 0.73 -16.34
N HIS A 150 1.71 1.32 -16.62
CA HIS A 150 2.92 0.64 -17.04
C HIS A 150 4.01 0.81 -16.02
N VAL A 151 4.57 -0.27 -15.52
CA VAL A 151 5.69 -0.26 -14.59
C VAL A 151 6.94 0.22 -15.31
N LEU A 152 7.57 1.26 -14.79
CA LEU A 152 8.83 1.84 -15.27
C LEU A 152 10.03 1.34 -14.50
N GLY A 153 9.84 1.01 -13.23
CA GLY A 153 10.84 0.42 -12.33
C GLY A 153 10.16 -0.14 -11.09
N GLN A 154 10.80 -1.13 -10.48
CA GLN A 154 10.30 -1.81 -9.28
C GLN A 154 11.46 -2.22 -8.37
N THR A 155 11.15 -2.58 -7.13
CA THR A 155 12.19 -3.10 -6.25
C THR A 155 12.70 -4.47 -6.71
N LEU A 156 14.01 -4.66 -6.66
CA LEU A 156 14.69 -5.92 -6.98
C LEU A 156 14.86 -6.83 -5.76
N ASP A 157 14.56 -6.31 -4.56
CA ASP A 157 14.74 -7.01 -3.29
C ASP A 157 13.64 -6.59 -2.30
N ASP A 158 14.00 -6.03 -1.13
CA ASP A 158 13.03 -5.57 -0.15
C ASP A 158 12.18 -4.40 -0.68
N ALA A 159 10.91 -4.33 -0.29
CA ALA A 159 10.10 -3.13 -0.48
C ALA A 159 10.51 -2.02 0.51
N ALA A 160 10.18 -0.76 0.19
CA ALA A 160 10.50 0.39 1.05
C ALA A 160 9.90 0.26 2.46
N GLY A 161 8.64 -0.16 2.57
CA GLY A 161 8.00 -0.39 3.87
C GLY A 161 8.63 -1.55 4.63
N GLU A 162 9.02 -2.61 3.95
CA GLU A 162 9.78 -3.72 4.54
C GLU A 162 11.16 -3.25 5.04
N ALA A 163 11.83 -2.33 4.33
CA ALA A 163 13.06 -1.71 4.79
C ALA A 163 12.84 -0.92 6.09
N PHE A 164 11.76 -0.13 6.20
CA PHE A 164 11.36 0.55 7.44
C PHE A 164 11.15 -0.45 8.58
N ASP A 165 10.40 -1.52 8.38
CA ASP A 165 10.11 -2.52 9.41
C ASP A 165 11.37 -3.26 9.87
N LYS A 166 12.24 -3.63 8.93
CA LYS A 166 13.53 -4.28 9.22
C LYS A 166 14.47 -3.34 10.00
N GLY A 167 14.52 -2.06 9.62
CA GLY A 167 15.29 -1.03 10.32
C GLY A 167 14.78 -0.80 11.74
N ALA A 168 13.48 -0.63 11.89
CA ALA A 168 12.84 -0.48 13.20
C ALA A 168 13.14 -1.67 14.13
N ARG A 169 13.05 -2.90 13.60
CA ARG A 169 13.40 -4.11 14.38
C ARG A 169 14.86 -4.11 14.84
N LEU A 170 15.81 -3.68 14.01
CA LEU A 170 17.22 -3.58 14.39
C LEU A 170 17.47 -2.56 15.50
N LEU A 171 16.62 -1.52 15.58
CA LEU A 171 16.66 -0.51 16.65
C LEU A 171 15.79 -0.88 17.86
N GLY A 172 15.19 -2.08 17.89
CA GLY A 172 14.36 -2.56 19.00
C GLY A 172 12.98 -1.89 19.07
N LEU A 173 12.49 -1.31 17.98
CA LEU A 173 11.19 -0.64 17.91
C LEU A 173 10.05 -1.66 17.63
N PRO A 174 8.81 -1.34 18.07
CA PRO A 174 7.66 -2.20 17.84
C PRO A 174 7.22 -2.23 16.37
N TYR A 175 6.43 -3.24 16.02
CA TYR A 175 5.69 -3.32 14.77
C TYR A 175 4.35 -2.54 14.89
N PRO A 176 3.85 -1.86 13.84
CA PRO A 176 4.50 -1.63 12.55
C PRO A 176 5.69 -0.67 12.66
N GLY A 177 6.80 -1.04 12.00
CA GLY A 177 8.08 -0.37 12.15
C GLY A 177 8.14 1.03 11.56
N GLY A 178 7.48 1.27 10.43
CA GLY A 178 7.50 2.56 9.74
C GLY A 178 7.09 3.72 10.64
N PRO A 179 5.88 3.73 11.22
CA PRO A 179 5.45 4.79 12.14
C PRO A 179 6.30 4.89 13.42
N ALA A 180 6.84 3.77 13.90
CA ALA A 180 7.69 3.77 15.09
C ALA A 180 9.06 4.42 14.81
N LEU A 181 9.66 4.08 13.66
CA LEU A 181 10.92 4.64 13.20
C LEU A 181 10.78 6.13 12.89
N GLU A 182 9.74 6.55 12.19
CA GLU A 182 9.46 7.97 11.91
C GLU A 182 9.33 8.79 13.20
N ARG A 183 8.64 8.27 14.22
CA ARG A 183 8.53 8.97 15.50
C ARG A 183 9.89 9.18 16.16
N LEU A 184 10.75 8.15 16.14
CA LEU A 184 12.10 8.24 16.71
C LEU A 184 13.00 9.18 15.90
N ALA A 185 12.87 9.16 14.57
CA ALA A 185 13.65 9.99 13.65
C ALA A 185 13.45 11.50 13.84
N ARG A 186 12.28 11.93 14.39
CA ARG A 186 11.97 13.36 14.59
C ARG A 186 12.98 14.09 15.48
N ASP A 187 13.61 13.37 16.40
CA ASP A 187 14.53 13.94 17.37
C ASP A 187 16.01 13.73 16.97
N GLY A 188 16.26 13.17 15.78
CA GLY A 188 17.59 12.81 15.29
C GLY A 188 18.09 13.72 14.16
N ASP A 189 19.39 13.64 13.90
CA ASP A 189 20.06 14.30 12.79
C ASP A 189 20.06 13.37 11.55
N PRO A 190 19.39 13.73 10.44
CA PRO A 190 19.34 12.91 9.23
C PRO A 190 20.70 12.79 8.51
N THR A 191 21.70 13.60 8.89
CA THR A 191 23.05 13.60 8.30
C THR A 191 24.10 12.95 9.20
N ALA A 192 23.71 12.43 10.37
CA ALA A 192 24.62 11.87 11.36
C ALA A 192 25.31 10.56 10.90
N PHE A 193 24.67 9.81 9.99
CA PHE A 193 25.19 8.56 9.45
C PHE A 193 24.94 8.47 7.94
N ASP A 194 25.96 8.05 7.19
CA ASP A 194 25.84 7.76 5.77
C ASP A 194 25.29 6.36 5.55
N PHE A 195 24.22 6.28 4.76
CA PHE A 195 23.60 5.05 4.27
C PHE A 195 23.59 5.00 2.74
N PRO A 196 23.67 3.80 2.11
CA PRO A 196 23.63 3.68 0.65
C PRO A 196 22.24 4.02 0.12
N LEU A 197 22.18 4.77 -0.99
CA LEU A 197 20.93 5.16 -1.66
C LEU A 197 20.55 4.26 -2.86
N GLY A 198 21.10 3.06 -2.94
CA GLY A 198 20.80 2.13 -4.04
C GLY A 198 21.29 2.60 -5.42
N HIS A 199 22.30 3.48 -5.49
CA HIS A 199 22.81 4.03 -6.76
C HIS A 199 23.43 3.01 -7.71
N GLY A 200 23.72 1.77 -7.24
CA GLY A 200 24.24 0.68 -8.06
C GLY A 200 23.20 -0.04 -8.93
N VAL A 201 21.91 0.29 -8.77
CA VAL A 201 20.81 -0.30 -9.55
C VAL A 201 20.60 0.51 -10.83
N ALA A 202 20.48 -0.19 -11.95
CA ALA A 202 20.30 0.43 -13.26
C ALA A 202 18.85 0.93 -13.47
N GLY A 203 18.69 1.97 -14.27
CA GLY A 203 17.38 2.48 -14.67
C GLY A 203 16.59 3.07 -13.49
N LEU A 204 15.30 2.77 -13.45
CA LEU A 204 14.36 3.26 -12.45
C LEU A 204 14.00 2.23 -11.36
N ASP A 205 14.71 1.08 -11.34
CA ASP A 205 14.53 0.06 -10.32
C ASP A 205 15.05 0.50 -8.95
N PHE A 206 14.52 -0.09 -7.89
CA PHE A 206 14.87 0.19 -6.51
C PHE A 206 15.62 -0.99 -5.87
N SER A 207 16.39 -0.73 -4.82
CA SER A 207 16.99 -1.75 -3.94
C SER A 207 17.17 -1.18 -2.54
N PHE A 208 16.69 -1.91 -1.53
CA PHE A 208 16.73 -1.52 -0.12
C PHE A 208 17.47 -2.54 0.76
N ALA A 209 17.81 -3.74 0.28
CA ALA A 209 18.50 -4.76 1.08
C ALA A 209 19.86 -4.29 1.60
N GLY A 210 20.56 -3.45 0.83
CA GLY A 210 21.82 -2.84 1.23
C GLY A 210 21.69 -1.91 2.45
N LEU A 211 20.58 -1.20 2.57
CA LEU A 211 20.28 -0.30 3.70
C LEU A 211 20.20 -1.05 5.02
N LYS A 212 19.44 -2.15 5.08
CA LYS A 212 19.34 -3.00 6.27
C LYS A 212 20.72 -3.49 6.73
N THR A 213 21.54 -3.94 5.79
CA THR A 213 22.88 -4.44 6.09
C THR A 213 23.79 -3.33 6.62
N ALA A 214 23.71 -2.14 6.03
CA ALA A 214 24.46 -0.97 6.50
C ALA A 214 24.06 -0.56 7.92
N LEU A 215 22.75 -0.52 8.22
CA LEU A 215 22.25 -0.23 9.57
C LEU A 215 22.72 -1.29 10.58
N LEU A 216 22.65 -2.58 10.23
CA LEU A 216 23.13 -3.66 11.09
C LEU A 216 24.62 -3.47 11.46
N TYR A 217 25.46 -3.11 10.51
CA TYR A 217 26.87 -2.86 10.78
C TYR A 217 27.08 -1.62 11.66
N LYS A 218 26.34 -0.53 11.43
CA LYS A 218 26.42 0.67 12.27
C LYS A 218 26.01 0.36 13.72
N VAL A 219 24.91 -0.36 13.93
CA VAL A 219 24.45 -0.81 15.26
C VAL A 219 25.51 -1.70 15.94
N ARG A 220 26.10 -2.63 15.21
CA ARG A 220 27.15 -3.50 15.73
C ARG A 220 28.41 -2.72 16.12
N ASP A 221 28.84 -1.77 15.28
CA ASP A 221 30.08 -1.01 15.48
C ASP A 221 29.95 0.00 16.63
N LEU A 222 28.74 0.56 16.86
CA LEU A 222 28.41 1.40 18.00
C LEU A 222 28.34 0.58 19.31
N GLY A 223 27.89 -0.66 19.23
CA GLY A 223 27.73 -1.53 20.40
C GLY A 223 26.53 -1.19 21.28
N PRO A 224 26.28 -2.00 22.33
CA PRO A 224 25.04 -1.95 23.11
C PRO A 224 24.88 -0.68 23.97
N GLU A 225 25.96 0.03 24.29
CA GLU A 225 25.91 1.25 25.11
C GLU A 225 25.62 2.50 24.28
N GLU A 226 26.22 2.62 23.10
CA GLU A 226 26.10 3.82 22.25
C GLU A 226 24.89 3.74 21.32
N THR A 227 24.47 2.55 20.88
CA THR A 227 23.30 2.41 20.01
C THR A 227 22.04 3.07 20.59
N PRO A 228 21.65 2.88 21.86
CA PRO A 228 20.49 3.57 22.41
C PRO A 228 20.64 5.10 22.47
N ARG A 229 21.85 5.61 22.70
CA ARG A 229 22.12 7.05 22.74
C ARG A 229 22.04 7.72 21.38
N ARG A 230 22.36 6.96 20.32
CA ARG A 230 22.35 7.42 18.93
C ARG A 230 21.15 6.91 18.12
N ALA A 231 20.15 6.32 18.81
CA ALA A 231 19.02 5.67 18.14
C ALA A 231 18.18 6.66 17.30
N ALA A 232 18.00 7.88 17.78
CA ALA A 232 17.29 8.92 17.03
C ALA A 232 18.04 9.31 15.75
N ASP A 233 19.36 9.51 15.84
CA ASP A 233 20.21 9.84 14.69
C ASP A 233 20.24 8.69 13.66
N LEU A 234 20.36 7.43 14.15
CA LEU A 234 20.29 6.25 13.29
C LEU A 234 18.94 6.17 12.56
N ALA A 235 17.83 6.39 13.28
CA ALA A 235 16.50 6.38 12.70
C ALA A 235 16.32 7.50 11.66
N ALA A 236 16.75 8.73 11.97
CA ALA A 236 16.64 9.88 11.08
C ALA A 236 17.46 9.69 9.79
N SER A 237 18.73 9.27 9.92
CA SER A 237 19.59 9.03 8.76
C SER A 237 19.12 7.85 7.92
N TYR A 238 18.56 6.80 8.54
CA TYR A 238 18.02 5.63 7.85
C TYR A 238 16.72 5.94 7.10
N GLU A 239 15.78 6.66 7.74
CA GLU A 239 14.56 7.17 7.10
C GLU A 239 14.91 8.06 5.91
N HIS A 240 15.82 9.00 6.11
CA HIS A 240 16.32 9.89 5.06
C HIS A 240 16.82 9.08 3.85
N ALA A 241 17.64 8.07 4.08
CA ALA A 241 18.19 7.25 3.00
C ALA A 241 17.10 6.46 2.22
N ILE A 242 16.08 5.93 2.91
CA ILE A 242 14.94 5.27 2.23
C ILE A 242 14.20 6.28 1.35
N VAL A 243 13.87 7.45 1.90
CA VAL A 243 13.12 8.48 1.18
C VAL A 243 13.92 9.01 -0.01
N GLU A 244 15.20 9.30 0.16
CA GLU A 244 16.04 9.76 -0.95
C GLU A 244 16.22 8.70 -2.03
N ALA A 245 16.29 7.41 -1.67
CA ALA A 245 16.32 6.33 -2.66
C ALA A 245 15.03 6.27 -3.50
N LEU A 246 13.87 6.60 -2.93
CA LEU A 246 12.60 6.72 -3.67
C LEU A 246 12.61 7.95 -4.57
N ILE A 247 12.94 9.13 -4.06
CA ILE A 247 12.94 10.40 -4.79
C ILE A 247 13.95 10.37 -5.94
N ALA A 248 15.14 9.80 -5.74
CA ALA A 248 16.18 9.69 -6.77
C ALA A 248 15.76 8.88 -8.03
N ARG A 249 14.65 8.15 -7.99
CA ARG A 249 14.07 7.46 -9.16
C ARG A 249 12.88 8.23 -9.73
N VAL A 250 12.17 8.98 -8.90
CA VAL A 250 11.05 9.82 -9.33
C VAL A 250 11.52 11.02 -10.13
N GLU A 251 12.56 11.73 -9.68
CA GLU A 251 13.07 12.94 -10.34
C GLU A 251 13.41 12.72 -11.82
N PRO A 252 14.29 11.78 -12.21
CA PRO A 252 14.62 11.55 -13.61
C PRO A 252 13.43 11.02 -14.42
N ALA A 253 12.50 10.28 -13.80
CA ALA A 253 11.30 9.84 -14.50
C ALA A 253 10.39 11.01 -14.83
N LEU A 254 10.20 11.97 -13.90
CA LEU A 254 9.40 13.18 -14.15
C LEU A 254 9.94 14.03 -15.28
N GLU A 255 11.27 14.14 -15.42
CA GLU A 255 11.91 14.91 -16.51
C GLU A 255 11.54 14.37 -17.91
N HIS A 256 11.21 13.07 -18.00
CA HIS A 256 10.83 12.43 -19.26
C HIS A 256 9.31 12.40 -19.49
N GLU A 257 8.50 12.85 -18.51
CA GLU A 257 7.05 12.89 -18.62
C GLU A 257 6.55 14.25 -19.12
N PRO A 258 5.75 14.28 -20.18
CA PRO A 258 5.23 15.55 -20.73
C PRO A 258 4.39 16.33 -19.72
N GLU A 259 3.63 15.62 -18.88
CA GLU A 259 2.70 16.24 -17.94
C GLU A 259 3.34 16.61 -16.60
N GLN A 260 4.47 16.01 -16.26
CA GLN A 260 5.22 16.24 -15.00
C GLN A 260 4.31 16.27 -13.77
N ARG A 261 3.47 15.26 -13.59
CA ARG A 261 2.55 15.08 -12.46
C ARG A 261 2.86 13.80 -11.73
N LEU A 262 2.77 13.80 -10.40
CA LEU A 262 3.08 12.66 -9.53
C LEU A 262 1.89 12.32 -8.65
N ALA A 263 1.53 11.05 -8.58
CA ALA A 263 0.73 10.48 -7.52
C ALA A 263 1.61 9.57 -6.63
N ILE A 264 1.30 9.48 -5.34
CA ILE A 264 1.97 8.54 -4.43
C ILE A 264 0.89 7.73 -3.72
N GLY A 265 1.08 6.40 -3.66
CA GLY A 265 0.19 5.45 -2.98
C GLY A 265 0.97 4.46 -2.13
N GLY A 266 0.25 3.63 -1.36
CA GLY A 266 0.84 2.66 -0.44
C GLY A 266 1.15 3.24 0.94
N GLY A 267 1.34 2.37 1.94
CA GLY A 267 1.49 2.77 3.35
C GLY A 267 2.65 3.74 3.62
N VAL A 268 3.74 3.65 2.86
CA VAL A 268 4.89 4.58 2.99
C VAL A 268 4.52 6.00 2.55
N ALA A 269 3.47 6.19 1.74
CA ALA A 269 2.94 7.51 1.38
C ALA A 269 2.41 8.30 2.60
N ALA A 270 2.16 7.64 3.73
CA ALA A 270 1.81 8.31 4.99
C ALA A 270 3.04 8.97 5.66
N ASN A 271 4.26 8.57 5.30
CA ASN A 271 5.50 9.09 5.88
C ASN A 271 5.66 10.60 5.61
N ARG A 272 5.90 11.37 6.68
CA ARG A 272 6.00 12.84 6.62
C ARG A 272 7.16 13.31 5.74
N LEU A 273 8.34 12.71 5.90
CA LEU A 273 9.53 13.13 5.13
C LEU A 273 9.33 12.88 3.63
N LEU A 274 8.73 11.74 3.25
CA LEU A 274 8.41 11.47 1.83
C LEU A 274 7.45 12.52 1.27
N ARG A 275 6.41 12.92 2.01
CA ARG A 275 5.47 13.97 1.62
C ARG A 275 6.16 15.32 1.43
N GLU A 276 7.05 15.69 2.36
CA GLU A 276 7.82 16.94 2.29
C GLU A 276 8.76 16.94 1.08
N ARG A 277 9.48 15.83 0.85
CA ARG A 277 10.37 15.70 -0.31
C ARG A 277 9.60 15.70 -1.63
N ALA A 278 8.47 15.01 -1.71
CA ALA A 278 7.62 15.03 -2.89
C ALA A 278 7.06 16.43 -3.19
N ALA A 279 6.60 17.16 -2.18
CA ALA A 279 6.13 18.53 -2.33
C ALA A 279 7.23 19.50 -2.83
N ALA A 280 8.50 19.21 -2.51
CA ALA A 280 9.65 20.01 -2.96
C ALA A 280 10.06 19.75 -4.42
N LEU A 281 9.48 18.77 -5.12
CA LEU A 281 9.78 18.49 -6.54
C LEU A 281 9.31 19.59 -7.50
N GLY A 282 8.46 20.52 -7.06
CA GLY A 282 8.00 21.64 -7.89
C GLY A 282 6.97 21.25 -8.97
N VAL A 283 6.39 20.07 -8.89
CA VAL A 283 5.34 19.56 -9.78
C VAL A 283 4.04 19.32 -8.99
N PRO A 284 2.88 19.24 -9.65
CA PRO A 284 1.65 18.82 -8.98
C PRO A 284 1.78 17.41 -8.40
N VAL A 285 1.56 17.29 -7.09
CA VAL A 285 1.64 16.02 -6.38
C VAL A 285 0.31 15.70 -5.72
N SER A 286 -0.20 14.50 -5.96
CA SER A 286 -1.38 13.93 -5.29
C SER A 286 -0.95 12.81 -4.33
N ILE A 287 -1.29 12.96 -3.05
CA ILE A 287 -1.07 11.92 -2.04
C ILE A 287 -2.35 11.78 -1.24
N PRO A 288 -2.95 10.59 -1.16
CA PRO A 288 -4.16 10.38 -0.39
C PRO A 288 -3.99 10.74 1.10
N PRO A 289 -5.07 11.05 1.81
CA PRO A 289 -5.00 11.16 3.26
C PRO A 289 -4.54 9.84 3.88
N PRO A 290 -3.90 9.86 5.07
CA PRO A 290 -3.24 8.69 5.65
C PRO A 290 -4.10 7.42 5.71
N GLU A 291 -5.41 7.57 5.97
CA GLU A 291 -6.38 6.47 6.03
C GLU A 291 -6.68 5.79 4.69
N LEU A 292 -6.28 6.39 3.57
CA LEU A 292 -6.38 5.82 2.22
C LEU A 292 -5.01 5.41 1.65
N CYS A 293 -3.92 5.67 2.38
CA CYS A 293 -2.58 5.25 1.96
C CYS A 293 -2.31 3.77 2.27
N THR A 294 -2.77 3.29 3.43
CA THR A 294 -2.66 1.87 3.81
C THR A 294 -3.72 1.02 3.10
N ASP A 295 -3.63 -0.31 3.22
CA ASP A 295 -4.60 -1.23 2.63
C ASP A 295 -6.01 -0.92 3.14
N ASN A 296 -6.94 -0.74 2.21
CA ASN A 296 -8.32 -0.41 2.51
C ASN A 296 -9.24 -0.79 1.33
N ALA A 297 -10.52 -1.01 1.61
CA ALA A 297 -11.44 -1.42 0.56
C ALA A 297 -11.98 -0.25 -0.28
N ALA A 298 -11.88 1.01 0.18
CA ALA A 298 -12.31 2.15 -0.63
C ALA A 298 -11.45 2.30 -1.89
N MET A 299 -10.14 2.03 -1.82
CA MET A 299 -9.24 2.03 -2.98
C MET A 299 -9.64 0.97 -4.01
N ILE A 300 -10.09 -0.19 -3.54
CA ILE A 300 -10.58 -1.29 -4.40
C ILE A 300 -11.91 -0.90 -5.05
N GLY A 301 -12.83 -0.29 -4.27
CA GLY A 301 -14.08 0.26 -4.79
C GLY A 301 -13.85 1.38 -5.82
N SER A 302 -12.82 2.20 -5.63
CA SER A 302 -12.42 3.22 -6.59
C SER A 302 -11.91 2.62 -7.90
N ALA A 303 -11.00 1.66 -7.84
CA ALA A 303 -10.47 0.96 -9.02
C ALA A 303 -11.57 0.21 -9.78
N ALA A 304 -12.48 -0.42 -9.05
CA ALA A 304 -13.60 -1.18 -9.62
C ALA A 304 -14.54 -0.35 -10.53
N ARG A 305 -14.51 0.97 -10.43
CA ARG A 305 -15.27 1.89 -11.31
C ARG A 305 -14.81 1.79 -12.76
N TRP A 306 -13.59 1.35 -12.99
CA TRP A 306 -12.91 1.30 -14.28
C TRP A 306 -12.59 -0.13 -14.75
N VAL A 307 -12.96 -1.14 -13.95
CA VAL A 307 -12.79 -2.55 -14.29
C VAL A 307 -14.10 -3.09 -14.87
N GLU A 308 -14.02 -3.81 -15.99
CA GLU A 308 -15.18 -4.50 -16.55
C GLU A 308 -15.58 -5.66 -15.63
N PRO A 309 -16.76 -5.62 -15.01
CA PRO A 309 -17.14 -6.65 -14.07
C PRO A 309 -17.58 -7.93 -14.77
N LEU A 310 -17.26 -9.07 -14.18
CA LEU A 310 -17.64 -10.39 -14.66
C LEU A 310 -19.11 -10.69 -14.29
N ALA A 311 -19.90 -11.16 -15.24
CA ALA A 311 -21.27 -11.60 -15.00
C ALA A 311 -21.31 -13.03 -14.41
N PHE A 312 -22.43 -13.35 -13.69
CA PHE A 312 -22.73 -14.73 -13.30
C PHE A 312 -23.00 -15.60 -14.56
N PRO A 313 -22.45 -16.83 -14.66
CA PRO A 313 -21.61 -17.54 -13.68
C PRO A 313 -20.09 -17.38 -13.93
N GLY A 314 -19.66 -16.50 -14.84
CA GLY A 314 -18.27 -16.39 -15.31
C GLY A 314 -17.27 -16.21 -14.19
N TYR A 315 -17.57 -15.39 -13.18
CA TYR A 315 -16.67 -15.15 -12.04
C TYR A 315 -16.53 -16.36 -11.10
N LEU A 316 -17.32 -17.42 -11.23
CA LEU A 316 -17.11 -18.62 -10.41
C LEU A 316 -15.76 -19.29 -10.67
N ALA A 317 -15.22 -19.11 -11.89
CA ALA A 317 -13.90 -19.58 -12.28
C ALA A 317 -12.75 -18.63 -11.87
N LEU A 318 -13.05 -17.44 -11.32
CA LEU A 318 -12.03 -16.48 -10.88
C LEU A 318 -11.16 -17.12 -9.81
N ASP A 319 -9.84 -16.94 -9.89
CA ASP A 319 -8.88 -17.40 -8.88
C ASP A 319 -7.99 -16.25 -8.42
N ALA A 320 -7.41 -16.36 -7.24
CA ALA A 320 -6.46 -15.41 -6.71
C ALA A 320 -5.05 -15.66 -7.28
N TYR A 321 -4.23 -14.61 -7.38
CA TYR A 321 -2.82 -14.74 -7.75
C TYR A 321 -1.91 -14.06 -6.69
N PRO A 322 -0.81 -14.72 -6.27
CA PRO A 322 0.03 -14.25 -5.15
C PRO A 322 1.05 -13.18 -5.55
N THR A 323 1.44 -13.12 -6.82
CA THR A 323 2.43 -12.17 -7.38
C THR A 323 1.81 -11.36 -8.49
N ALA A 324 2.33 -10.14 -8.72
CA ALA A 324 1.94 -9.35 -9.88
C ALA A 324 2.25 -10.13 -11.18
N ALA A 325 1.30 -10.12 -12.11
CA ALA A 325 1.41 -10.82 -13.39
C ALA A 325 2.33 -10.08 -14.37
#